data_0802ad04793d1fc0affea26cc4ef35a8
#
_entry.id   0802ad04793d1fc0affea26cc4ef35a8
#
_cell.length_a   1.000
_cell.length_b   1.000
_cell.length_c   1.000
_cell.angle_alpha   90.00
_cell.angle_beta   90.00
_cell.angle_gamma   90.00
#
_symmetry.space_group_name_H-M   'P 1'
#
loop_
_entity.id
_entity.type
_entity.pdbx_description
1 polymer ?
#
loop_
_entity_poly.entity_id
_entity_poly.type
_entity_poly.pdbx_seq_one_letter_code
_entity_poly.pdbx_strand_id
1 'polypeptide(L)'
;IWPRGEFMLIALANLDGSFTCTLFAPKKGEKSFEGLNSRLEVENYFSTIFPDFLNLIPDLYEQWIANPTSGLGIIKTYPWHINDTAVLIGDAAHATVPFYGQGMNASLEDCRMLDELLDKHGDDLNSCFEEYSKTRKPNGDGLQDLSMQNFIVMRDNTADPTFLLQKEIEKKFSNLYPDKWIPLYSMVSFTNIPYSDAWQIGMKQEKMMQSIMSIPNIEKIWESDEIMNKMCSLV
;
A
#
# COMPACT_ATOMS: atom_id res chain seq x y z
N ILE A 1 -13.03 -6.37 -0.24
CA ILE A 1 -12.59 -5.50 -1.33
C ILE A 1 -13.35 -5.85 -2.61
N TRP A 2 -13.78 -4.84 -3.37
CA TRP A 2 -14.44 -4.93 -4.66
C TRP A 2 -13.61 -4.20 -5.72
N PRO A 3 -12.62 -4.85 -6.34
CA PRO A 3 -11.83 -4.28 -7.42
C PRO A 3 -12.68 -4.19 -8.71
N ARG A 4 -12.51 -3.11 -9.47
CA ARG A 4 -13.26 -2.83 -10.72
C ARG A 4 -12.35 -2.28 -11.83
N GLY A 5 -11.04 -2.58 -11.76
CA GLY A 5 -10.04 -2.10 -12.70
C GLY A 5 -9.56 -0.69 -12.36
N GLU A 6 -10.19 0.36 -12.84
CA GLU A 6 -9.72 1.74 -12.61
C GLU A 6 -10.11 2.32 -11.23
N PHE A 7 -10.97 1.63 -10.47
CA PHE A 7 -11.48 2.04 -9.17
C PHE A 7 -11.80 0.83 -8.30
N MET A 8 -11.97 1.04 -7.01
CA MET A 8 -12.29 -0.02 -6.06
C MET A 8 -13.06 0.50 -4.86
N LEU A 9 -13.80 -0.40 -4.22
CA LEU A 9 -14.40 -0.19 -2.91
C LEU A 9 -13.80 -1.16 -1.91
N ILE A 10 -13.46 -0.66 -0.73
CA ILE A 10 -13.00 -1.49 0.39
C ILE A 10 -13.91 -1.32 1.58
N ALA A 11 -14.05 -2.35 2.40
CA ALA A 11 -14.74 -2.32 3.68
C ALA A 11 -13.81 -2.87 4.76
N LEU A 12 -13.52 -2.07 5.76
CA LEU A 12 -12.68 -2.40 6.90
C LEU A 12 -13.55 -2.60 8.13
N ALA A 13 -13.40 -3.75 8.78
CA ALA A 13 -14.18 -4.09 9.96
C ALA A 13 -13.78 -3.22 11.17
N ASN A 14 -14.76 -2.71 11.89
CA ASN A 14 -14.59 -2.00 13.15
C ASN A 14 -14.82 -2.93 14.35
N LEU A 15 -14.36 -2.52 15.53
CA LEU A 15 -14.48 -3.32 16.75
C LEU A 15 -15.93 -3.56 17.19
N ASP A 16 -16.85 -2.68 16.82
CA ASP A 16 -18.28 -2.77 17.12
C ASP A 16 -19.09 -3.65 16.15
N GLY A 17 -18.38 -4.27 15.16
CA GLY A 17 -19.00 -5.10 14.13
C GLY A 17 -19.52 -4.32 12.91
N SER A 18 -19.42 -2.99 12.90
CA SER A 18 -19.67 -2.18 11.72
C SER A 18 -18.49 -2.22 10.74
N PHE A 19 -18.65 -1.58 9.57
CA PHE A 19 -17.61 -1.47 8.57
C PHE A 19 -17.44 -0.02 8.12
N THR A 20 -16.19 0.43 8.06
CA THR A 20 -15.84 1.65 7.34
C THR A 20 -15.64 1.32 5.87
N CYS A 21 -16.53 1.84 5.02
CA CYS A 21 -16.49 1.62 3.58
C CYS A 21 -15.88 2.83 2.88
N THR A 22 -14.92 2.60 1.99
CA THR A 22 -14.26 3.66 1.23
C THR A 22 -14.26 3.34 -0.25
N LEU A 23 -14.84 4.24 -1.06
CA LEU A 23 -14.77 4.19 -2.51
C LEU A 23 -13.56 5.01 -2.98
N PHE A 24 -12.67 4.39 -3.73
CA PHE A 24 -11.58 5.04 -4.46
C PHE A 24 -11.94 5.08 -5.93
N ALA A 25 -12.19 6.28 -6.46
CA ALA A 25 -12.59 6.48 -7.85
C ALA A 25 -11.98 7.77 -8.41
N PRO A 26 -11.89 7.92 -9.74
CA PRO A 26 -11.49 9.17 -10.38
C PRO A 26 -12.41 10.34 -9.98
N LYS A 27 -11.85 11.55 -9.95
CA LYS A 27 -12.66 12.76 -9.71
C LYS A 27 -13.53 13.12 -10.92
N LYS A 28 -13.02 12.87 -12.14
CA LYS A 28 -13.65 13.25 -13.42
C LYS A 28 -13.70 12.08 -14.37
N GLY A 29 -14.68 12.08 -15.26
CA GLY A 29 -14.90 11.08 -16.30
C GLY A 29 -16.19 10.29 -16.10
N GLU A 30 -16.41 9.27 -16.93
CA GLU A 30 -17.67 8.53 -17.00
C GLU A 30 -18.02 7.80 -15.69
N LYS A 31 -17.03 7.17 -15.04
CA LYS A 31 -17.22 6.41 -13.79
C LYS A 31 -16.53 7.11 -12.61
N SER A 32 -16.92 8.36 -12.36
CA SER A 32 -16.24 9.24 -11.42
C SER A 32 -17.20 9.92 -10.45
N PHE A 33 -16.66 10.61 -9.46
CA PHE A 33 -17.43 11.40 -8.51
C PHE A 33 -18.20 12.58 -9.16
N GLU A 34 -17.75 13.09 -10.32
CA GLU A 34 -18.32 14.27 -10.98
C GLU A 34 -19.80 14.08 -11.37
N GLY A 35 -20.20 12.85 -11.70
CA GLY A 35 -21.56 12.51 -12.11
C GLY A 35 -22.48 12.05 -10.97
N LEU A 36 -22.05 12.07 -9.70
CA LEU A 36 -22.78 11.48 -8.57
C LEU A 36 -23.39 12.55 -7.65
N ASN A 37 -24.27 13.41 -8.20
CA ASN A 37 -24.81 14.59 -7.52
C ASN A 37 -26.25 14.41 -7.00
N SER A 38 -26.94 13.36 -7.43
CA SER A 38 -28.32 13.07 -7.02
C SER A 38 -28.47 11.63 -6.50
N ARG A 39 -29.54 11.38 -5.75
CA ARG A 39 -29.88 10.02 -5.27
C ARG A 39 -29.93 9.03 -6.42
N LEU A 40 -30.59 9.37 -7.50
CA LEU A 40 -30.76 8.50 -8.65
C LEU A 40 -29.42 8.15 -9.32
N GLU A 41 -28.51 9.11 -9.46
CA GLU A 41 -27.17 8.90 -10.03
C GLU A 41 -26.33 7.99 -9.13
N VAL A 42 -26.35 8.21 -7.82
CA VAL A 42 -25.63 7.36 -6.85
C VAL A 42 -26.18 5.93 -6.86
N GLU A 43 -27.49 5.76 -6.75
CA GLU A 43 -28.13 4.44 -6.75
C GLU A 43 -27.90 3.70 -8.08
N ASN A 44 -27.97 4.38 -9.22
CA ASN A 44 -27.65 3.80 -10.54
C ASN A 44 -26.18 3.38 -10.65
N TYR A 45 -25.27 4.22 -10.16
CA TYR A 45 -23.83 3.90 -10.16
C TYR A 45 -23.57 2.63 -9.35
N PHE A 46 -24.04 2.56 -8.11
CA PHE A 46 -23.81 1.40 -7.25
C PHE A 46 -24.55 0.15 -7.74
N SER A 47 -25.78 0.27 -8.25
CA SER A 47 -26.50 -0.88 -8.81
C SER A 47 -25.83 -1.47 -10.06
N THR A 48 -25.14 -0.63 -10.84
CA THR A 48 -24.45 -1.05 -12.05
C THR A 48 -23.04 -1.57 -11.77
N ILE A 49 -22.31 -0.90 -10.90
CA ILE A 49 -20.87 -1.16 -10.67
C ILE A 49 -20.65 -2.10 -9.48
N PHE A 50 -21.45 -1.97 -8.41
CA PHE A 50 -21.32 -2.70 -7.16
C PHE A 50 -22.65 -3.36 -6.72
N PRO A 51 -23.34 -4.14 -7.59
CA PRO A 51 -24.63 -4.72 -7.26
C PRO A 51 -24.57 -5.69 -6.06
N ASP A 52 -23.43 -6.35 -5.88
CA ASP A 52 -23.12 -7.25 -4.77
C ASP A 52 -22.92 -6.50 -3.44
N PHE A 53 -22.46 -5.26 -3.49
CA PHE A 53 -22.29 -4.41 -2.30
C PHE A 53 -23.58 -3.68 -1.90
N LEU A 54 -24.42 -3.28 -2.86
CA LEU A 54 -25.58 -2.44 -2.63
C LEU A 54 -26.55 -3.02 -1.59
N ASN A 55 -26.69 -4.34 -1.55
CA ASN A 55 -27.56 -5.04 -0.59
C ASN A 55 -27.02 -5.00 0.87
N LEU A 56 -25.77 -4.62 1.06
CA LEU A 56 -25.12 -4.56 2.36
C LEU A 56 -25.22 -3.18 3.01
N ILE A 57 -25.65 -2.14 2.25
CA ILE A 57 -25.73 -0.75 2.71
C ILE A 57 -27.11 -0.13 2.39
N PRO A 58 -28.16 -0.41 3.20
CA PRO A 58 -29.51 0.03 2.93
C PRO A 58 -29.68 1.57 2.97
N ASP A 59 -28.80 2.28 3.65
CA ASP A 59 -28.80 3.73 3.82
C ASP A 59 -27.68 4.40 2.97
N LEU A 60 -27.34 3.81 1.81
CA LEU A 60 -26.26 4.27 0.93
C LEU A 60 -26.26 5.77 0.68
N TYR A 61 -27.44 6.33 0.30
CA TYR A 61 -27.48 7.73 -0.10
C TYR A 61 -27.33 8.68 1.09
N GLU A 62 -27.89 8.33 2.23
CA GLU A 62 -27.75 9.06 3.48
C GLU A 62 -26.27 9.11 3.91
N GLN A 63 -25.56 7.99 3.82
CA GLN A 63 -24.12 7.91 4.07
C GLN A 63 -23.32 8.70 3.02
N TRP A 64 -23.73 8.64 1.75
CA TRP A 64 -23.09 9.36 0.65
C TRP A 64 -23.08 10.87 0.86
N ILE A 65 -24.19 11.47 1.24
CA ILE A 65 -24.28 12.92 1.46
C ILE A 65 -23.67 13.37 2.79
N ALA A 66 -23.60 12.48 3.78
CA ALA A 66 -23.01 12.78 5.08
C ALA A 66 -21.48 12.79 5.05
N ASN A 67 -20.87 12.04 4.13
CA ASN A 67 -19.43 11.85 4.06
C ASN A 67 -18.83 12.61 2.86
N PRO A 68 -18.00 13.64 3.07
CA PRO A 68 -17.42 14.40 1.98
C PRO A 68 -16.37 13.60 1.22
N THR A 69 -16.26 13.84 -0.10
CA THR A 69 -15.16 13.30 -0.90
C THR A 69 -13.89 14.09 -0.67
N SER A 70 -12.75 13.41 -0.60
CA SER A 70 -11.42 14.00 -0.46
C SER A 70 -10.49 13.53 -1.58
N GLY A 71 -9.49 14.34 -1.91
CA GLY A 71 -8.41 13.92 -2.80
C GLY A 71 -7.31 13.20 -2.02
N LEU A 72 -6.74 12.18 -2.64
CA LEU A 72 -5.51 11.56 -2.16
C LEU A 72 -4.31 12.12 -2.91
N GLY A 73 -3.20 12.29 -2.21
CA GLY A 73 -1.96 12.80 -2.79
C GLY A 73 -0.73 12.24 -2.07
N ILE A 74 0.38 12.26 -2.77
CA ILE A 74 1.71 11.97 -2.24
C ILE A 74 2.51 13.26 -2.26
N ILE A 75 3.23 13.52 -1.19
CA ILE A 75 4.15 14.66 -1.11
C ILE A 75 5.57 14.11 -0.95
N LYS A 76 6.41 14.30 -1.97
CA LYS A 76 7.85 14.01 -1.92
C LYS A 76 8.61 15.32 -1.84
N THR A 77 9.24 15.57 -0.70
CA THR A 77 10.01 16.81 -0.45
C THR A 77 11.47 16.48 -0.12
N TYR A 78 12.35 17.45 -0.30
CA TYR A 78 13.74 17.41 0.15
C TYR A 78 14.39 18.79 -0.06
N PRO A 79 15.27 19.27 0.83
CA PRO A 79 15.60 18.70 2.15
C PRO A 79 14.45 18.81 3.14
N TRP A 80 14.51 18.03 4.23
CA TRP A 80 13.49 18.06 5.28
C TRP A 80 13.86 18.99 6.43
N HIS A 81 14.96 19.75 6.31
CA HIS A 81 15.41 20.69 7.34
C HIS A 81 15.93 21.98 6.75
N ILE A 82 15.97 23.00 7.57
CA ILE A 82 16.58 24.29 7.30
C ILE A 82 17.54 24.59 8.45
N ASN A 83 18.83 24.24 8.24
CA ASN A 83 19.88 24.37 9.25
C ASN A 83 19.41 23.73 10.60
N ASP A 84 19.57 24.51 11.69
CA ASP A 84 19.11 24.23 13.05
C ASP A 84 17.73 24.82 13.40
N THR A 85 17.06 25.41 12.43
CA THR A 85 15.86 26.23 12.67
C THR A 85 14.55 25.44 12.56
N ALA A 86 14.45 24.49 11.60
CA ALA A 86 13.23 23.73 11.34
C ALA A 86 13.53 22.37 10.73
N VAL A 87 12.69 21.37 11.07
CA VAL A 87 12.70 20.05 10.49
C VAL A 87 11.27 19.58 10.21
N LEU A 88 11.04 18.93 9.06
CA LEU A 88 9.77 18.30 8.70
C LEU A 88 9.75 16.86 9.18
N ILE A 89 8.64 16.44 9.78
CA ILE A 89 8.40 15.04 10.20
C ILE A 89 7.03 14.56 9.74
N GLY A 90 6.86 13.25 9.62
CA GLY A 90 5.59 12.62 9.27
C GLY A 90 5.04 13.11 7.92
N ASP A 91 3.73 13.31 7.84
CA ASP A 91 3.04 13.70 6.62
C ASP A 91 3.51 15.04 6.04
N ALA A 92 4.07 15.93 6.86
CA ALA A 92 4.69 17.17 6.38
C ALA A 92 5.90 16.90 5.48
N ALA A 93 6.63 15.81 5.72
CA ALA A 93 7.81 15.41 4.96
C ALA A 93 7.49 14.41 3.84
N HIS A 94 6.60 13.44 4.11
CA HIS A 94 6.38 12.28 3.25
C HIS A 94 4.94 11.76 3.29
N ALA A 95 3.94 12.65 3.16
CA ALA A 95 2.54 12.20 3.04
C ALA A 95 2.37 11.11 2.01
N THR A 96 1.67 10.04 2.37
CA THR A 96 1.47 8.86 1.53
C THR A 96 -0.01 8.52 1.38
N VAL A 97 -0.35 7.69 0.39
CA VAL A 97 -1.68 7.12 0.24
C VAL A 97 -1.90 5.92 1.17
N PRO A 98 -3.15 5.63 1.61
CA PRO A 98 -3.42 4.74 2.74
C PRO A 98 -3.38 3.24 2.42
N PHE A 99 -2.84 2.81 1.27
CA PHE A 99 -3.01 1.44 0.78
C PHE A 99 -2.18 0.37 1.50
N TYR A 100 -1.16 0.75 2.25
CA TYR A 100 -0.49 -0.13 3.23
C TYR A 100 -0.93 0.15 4.68
N GLY A 101 -1.55 1.30 4.95
CA GLY A 101 -1.90 1.72 6.30
C GLY A 101 -0.68 2.07 7.18
N GLN A 102 0.47 2.40 6.59
CA GLN A 102 1.73 2.60 7.30
C GLN A 102 2.11 4.07 7.53
N GLY A 103 1.32 5.03 7.07
CA GLY A 103 1.63 6.47 7.26
C GLY A 103 1.81 6.87 8.72
N MET A 104 0.88 6.47 9.60
CA MET A 104 0.98 6.73 11.04
C MET A 104 2.21 6.04 11.66
N ASN A 105 2.47 4.77 11.31
CA ASN A 105 3.62 4.03 11.82
C ASN A 105 4.94 4.69 11.42
N ALA A 106 5.08 5.11 10.16
CA ALA A 106 6.25 5.83 9.68
C ALA A 106 6.45 7.18 10.38
N SER A 107 5.36 7.92 10.64
CA SER A 107 5.41 9.19 11.36
C SER A 107 5.81 9.02 12.83
N LEU A 108 5.34 7.96 13.49
CA LEU A 108 5.78 7.63 14.87
C LEU A 108 7.23 7.16 14.90
N GLU A 109 7.68 6.43 13.87
CA GLU A 109 9.09 6.07 13.72
C GLU A 109 9.97 7.31 13.51
N ASP A 110 9.51 8.30 12.77
CA ASP A 110 10.20 9.59 12.61
C ASP A 110 10.43 10.26 13.97
N CYS A 111 9.39 10.29 14.83
CA CYS A 111 9.51 10.86 16.17
C CYS A 111 10.57 10.12 17.00
N ARG A 112 10.56 8.79 16.98
CA ARG A 112 11.55 7.96 17.70
C ARG A 112 12.96 8.20 17.19
N MET A 113 13.16 8.21 15.88
CA MET A 113 14.46 8.44 15.25
C MET A 113 14.99 9.85 15.54
N LEU A 114 14.12 10.86 15.50
CA LEU A 114 14.51 12.23 15.83
C LEU A 114 14.91 12.37 17.30
N ASP A 115 14.17 11.74 18.22
CA ASP A 115 14.48 11.71 19.65
C ASP A 115 15.85 11.08 19.91
N GLU A 116 16.15 9.92 19.33
CA GLU A 116 17.47 9.25 19.41
C GLU A 116 18.61 10.13 18.85
N LEU A 117 18.35 10.89 17.78
CA LEU A 117 19.34 11.78 17.19
C LEU A 117 19.53 13.07 18.01
N LEU A 118 18.49 13.57 18.66
CA LEU A 118 18.60 14.68 19.61
C LEU A 118 19.49 14.29 20.81
N ASP A 119 19.30 13.10 21.35
CA ASP A 119 20.14 12.57 22.42
C ASP A 119 21.62 12.42 21.97
N LYS A 120 21.83 11.96 20.73
CA LYS A 120 23.17 11.76 20.15
C LYS A 120 23.92 13.06 19.90
N HIS A 121 23.26 14.07 19.36
CA HIS A 121 23.88 15.32 18.92
C HIS A 121 23.80 16.45 19.95
N GLY A 122 22.94 16.34 20.97
CA GLY A 122 22.76 17.37 21.99
C GLY A 122 22.34 18.73 21.37
N ASP A 123 23.13 19.76 21.64
CA ASP A 123 22.85 21.12 21.18
C ASP A 123 23.18 21.36 19.69
N ASP A 124 23.83 20.42 18.99
CA ASP A 124 24.11 20.52 17.55
C ASP A 124 22.89 20.06 16.70
N LEU A 125 21.86 20.92 16.72
CA LEU A 125 20.63 20.68 15.99
C LEU A 125 20.83 20.60 14.45
N ASN A 126 21.83 21.32 13.92
CA ASN A 126 22.10 21.28 12.49
C ASN A 126 22.53 19.88 12.04
N SER A 127 23.49 19.28 12.73
CA SER A 127 23.94 17.91 12.44
C SER A 127 22.84 16.88 12.71
N CYS A 128 22.05 17.08 13.77
CA CYS A 128 20.89 16.23 14.09
C CYS A 128 19.87 16.21 12.95
N PHE A 129 19.42 17.37 12.49
CA PHE A 129 18.39 17.47 11.44
C PHE A 129 18.91 17.02 10.07
N GLU A 130 20.19 17.27 9.79
CA GLU A 130 20.81 16.76 8.56
C GLU A 130 20.88 15.24 8.55
N GLU A 131 21.33 14.60 9.64
CA GLU A 131 21.39 13.13 9.76
C GLU A 131 20.00 12.50 9.68
N TYR A 132 19.02 13.08 10.41
CA TYR A 132 17.62 12.65 10.34
C TYR A 132 17.09 12.69 8.89
N SER A 133 17.22 13.83 8.23
CA SER A 133 16.75 14.02 6.86
C SER A 133 17.38 13.01 5.89
N LYS A 134 18.68 12.78 5.98
CA LYS A 134 19.40 11.81 5.14
C LYS A 134 18.97 10.36 5.40
N THR A 135 18.76 10.01 6.66
CA THR A 135 18.43 8.62 7.06
C THR A 135 16.98 8.30 6.76
N ARG A 136 16.06 9.24 7.00
CA ARG A 136 14.61 8.98 6.87
C ARG A 136 14.08 9.16 5.44
N LYS A 137 14.69 10.03 4.64
CA LYS A 137 14.26 10.30 3.26
C LYS A 137 14.11 9.06 2.38
N PRO A 138 15.09 8.13 2.32
CA PRO A 138 14.94 6.91 1.54
C PRO A 138 13.75 6.04 2.01
N ASN A 139 13.49 6.01 3.32
CA ASN A 139 12.38 5.26 3.88
C ASN A 139 11.03 5.90 3.56
N GLY A 140 10.91 7.23 3.65
CA GLY A 140 9.72 7.96 3.22
C GLY A 140 9.40 7.72 1.74
N ASP A 141 10.40 7.83 0.87
CA ASP A 141 10.23 7.55 -0.57
C ASP A 141 9.85 6.09 -0.82
N GLY A 142 10.52 5.15 -0.16
CA GLY A 142 10.22 3.72 -0.27
C GLY A 142 8.79 3.39 0.14
N LEU A 143 8.31 3.95 1.25
CA LEU A 143 6.92 3.77 1.69
C LEU A 143 5.92 4.32 0.68
N GLN A 144 6.20 5.49 0.10
CA GLN A 144 5.33 6.09 -0.91
C GLN A 144 5.25 5.25 -2.18
N ASP A 145 6.37 4.73 -2.66
CA ASP A 145 6.43 3.87 -3.84
C ASP A 145 5.73 2.52 -3.58
N LEU A 146 5.94 1.92 -2.39
CA LEU A 146 5.21 0.74 -1.93
C LEU A 146 3.70 0.98 -1.90
N SER A 147 3.26 2.10 -1.33
CA SER A 147 1.83 2.42 -1.20
C SER A 147 1.17 2.62 -2.56
N MET A 148 1.85 3.26 -3.51
CA MET A 148 1.35 3.41 -4.88
C MET A 148 1.29 2.09 -5.62
N GLN A 149 2.31 1.23 -5.48
CA GLN A 149 2.27 -0.10 -6.07
C GLN A 149 1.12 -0.93 -5.51
N ASN A 150 0.92 -0.89 -4.18
CA ASN A 150 -0.17 -1.64 -3.56
C ASN A 150 -1.55 -1.14 -3.98
N PHE A 151 -1.70 0.17 -4.24
CA PHE A 151 -2.93 0.71 -4.85
C PHE A 151 -3.24 0.01 -6.17
N ILE A 152 -2.27 -0.08 -7.08
CA ILE A 152 -2.43 -0.74 -8.37
C ILE A 152 -2.78 -2.23 -8.18
N VAL A 153 -2.07 -2.92 -7.29
CA VAL A 153 -2.34 -4.33 -6.97
C VAL A 153 -3.76 -4.52 -6.48
N MET A 154 -4.21 -3.73 -5.50
CA MET A 154 -5.55 -3.84 -4.92
C MET A 154 -6.65 -3.50 -5.93
N ARG A 155 -6.43 -2.50 -6.77
CA ARG A 155 -7.40 -2.00 -7.73
C ARG A 155 -7.55 -2.92 -8.96
N ASP A 156 -6.42 -3.39 -9.49
CA ASP A 156 -6.36 -4.04 -10.80
C ASP A 156 -6.12 -5.55 -10.71
N ASN A 157 -5.20 -5.98 -9.83
CA ASN A 157 -4.67 -7.35 -9.89
C ASN A 157 -5.40 -8.34 -9.01
N THR A 158 -6.09 -7.92 -7.95
CA THR A 158 -6.72 -8.83 -6.97
C THR A 158 -7.86 -9.66 -7.54
N ALA A 159 -8.34 -9.36 -8.74
CA ALA A 159 -9.33 -10.17 -9.48
C ALA A 159 -8.69 -10.99 -10.62
N ASP A 160 -7.38 -10.85 -10.88
CA ASP A 160 -6.69 -11.57 -11.96
C ASP A 160 -6.28 -12.99 -11.48
N PRO A 161 -6.77 -14.07 -12.14
CA PRO A 161 -6.37 -15.43 -11.80
C PRO A 161 -4.86 -15.69 -11.87
N THR A 162 -4.15 -15.03 -12.79
CA THR A 162 -2.69 -15.16 -12.93
C THR A 162 -1.97 -14.58 -11.71
N PHE A 163 -2.40 -13.42 -11.25
CA PHE A 163 -1.88 -12.80 -10.04
C PHE A 163 -2.19 -13.64 -8.79
N LEU A 164 -3.40 -14.19 -8.69
CA LEU A 164 -3.75 -15.06 -7.56
C LEU A 164 -2.89 -16.32 -7.54
N LEU A 165 -2.63 -16.94 -8.69
CA LEU A 165 -1.71 -18.06 -8.80
C LEU A 165 -0.28 -17.68 -8.36
N GLN A 166 0.22 -16.53 -8.81
CA GLN A 166 1.51 -16.01 -8.36
C GLN A 166 1.57 -15.94 -6.82
N LYS A 167 0.53 -15.42 -6.18
CA LYS A 167 0.47 -15.30 -4.71
C LYS A 167 0.41 -16.65 -4.00
N GLU A 168 -0.25 -17.66 -4.57
CA GLU A 168 -0.23 -19.02 -4.01
C GLU A 168 1.17 -19.64 -4.12
N ILE A 169 1.90 -19.43 -5.22
CA ILE A 169 3.29 -19.89 -5.38
C ILE A 169 4.20 -19.21 -4.35
N GLU A 170 4.13 -17.89 -4.22
CA GLU A 170 4.89 -17.13 -3.23
C GLU A 170 4.62 -17.61 -1.80
N LYS A 171 3.36 -17.84 -1.46
CA LYS A 171 2.92 -18.33 -0.16
C LYS A 171 3.48 -19.73 0.13
N LYS A 172 3.39 -20.65 -0.84
CA LYS A 172 3.96 -21.99 -0.70
C LYS A 172 5.47 -21.93 -0.48
N PHE A 173 6.17 -21.13 -1.29
CA PHE A 173 7.63 -20.98 -1.19
C PHE A 173 8.03 -20.37 0.15
N SER A 174 7.36 -19.32 0.60
CA SER A 174 7.59 -18.69 1.91
C SER A 174 7.38 -19.65 3.08
N ASN A 175 6.37 -20.52 3.00
CA ASN A 175 6.11 -21.53 4.03
C ASN A 175 7.21 -22.60 4.10
N LEU A 176 7.77 -22.99 2.94
CA LEU A 176 8.84 -23.98 2.86
C LEU A 176 10.22 -23.39 3.22
N TYR A 177 10.43 -22.12 2.91
CA TYR A 177 11.72 -21.43 3.04
C TYR A 177 11.55 -20.04 3.67
N PRO A 178 11.07 -19.94 4.92
CA PRO A 178 10.79 -18.66 5.56
C PRO A 178 12.01 -17.76 5.71
N ASP A 179 13.20 -18.34 5.83
CA ASP A 179 14.48 -17.61 5.93
C ASP A 179 14.94 -17.03 4.57
N LYS A 180 14.37 -17.52 3.45
CA LYS A 180 14.72 -17.08 2.10
C LYS A 180 13.70 -16.12 1.49
N TRP A 181 12.46 -16.21 1.91
CA TRP A 181 11.35 -15.44 1.31
C TRP A 181 10.37 -14.94 2.34
N ILE A 182 10.36 -13.66 2.53
CA ILE A 182 9.30 -12.97 3.27
C ILE A 182 8.44 -12.24 2.22
N PRO A 183 7.14 -12.50 2.11
CA PRO A 183 6.28 -11.77 1.19
C PRO A 183 6.32 -10.26 1.43
N LEU A 184 6.30 -9.45 0.37
CA LEU A 184 6.46 -8.00 0.47
C LEU A 184 5.47 -7.35 1.46
N TYR A 185 4.20 -7.77 1.43
CA TYR A 185 3.21 -7.27 2.37
C TYR A 185 3.59 -7.57 3.83
N SER A 186 4.14 -8.76 4.09
CA SER A 186 4.58 -9.14 5.43
C SER A 186 5.82 -8.36 5.88
N MET A 187 6.77 -8.10 4.97
CA MET A 187 7.92 -7.24 5.27
C MET A 187 7.48 -5.86 5.74
N VAL A 188 6.57 -5.23 4.98
CA VAL A 188 6.11 -3.86 5.25
C VAL A 188 5.23 -3.77 6.49
N SER A 189 4.36 -4.77 6.73
CA SER A 189 3.32 -4.67 7.76
C SER A 189 3.69 -5.30 9.10
N PHE A 190 4.63 -6.28 9.11
CA PHE A 190 4.87 -7.13 10.28
C PHE A 190 6.36 -7.28 10.64
N THR A 191 7.25 -6.51 10.02
CA THR A 191 8.68 -6.51 10.36
C THR A 191 9.21 -5.10 10.55
N ASN A 192 10.45 -5.00 11.07
CA ASN A 192 11.19 -3.74 11.19
C ASN A 192 12.16 -3.53 10.01
N ILE A 193 11.98 -4.25 8.89
CA ILE A 193 12.76 -4.01 7.68
C ILE A 193 12.48 -2.59 7.19
N PRO A 194 13.50 -1.75 6.95
CA PRO A 194 13.31 -0.40 6.44
C PRO A 194 12.48 -0.40 5.15
N TYR A 195 11.57 0.55 4.98
CA TYR A 195 10.71 0.62 3.79
C TYR A 195 11.49 0.70 2.48
N SER A 196 12.63 1.39 2.47
CA SER A 196 13.54 1.43 1.32
C SER A 196 14.07 0.03 0.95
N ASP A 197 14.41 -0.78 1.95
CA ASP A 197 14.94 -2.13 1.74
C ASP A 197 13.81 -3.07 1.32
N ALA A 198 12.64 -2.99 1.96
CA ALA A 198 11.45 -3.75 1.59
C ALA A 198 11.05 -3.48 0.13
N TRP A 199 11.11 -2.21 -0.32
CA TRP A 199 10.89 -1.83 -1.71
C TRP A 199 11.88 -2.53 -2.65
N GLN A 200 13.18 -2.45 -2.36
CA GLN A 200 14.21 -3.07 -3.21
C GLN A 200 14.09 -4.59 -3.25
N ILE A 201 13.82 -5.23 -2.09
CA ILE A 201 13.61 -6.68 -2.01
C ILE A 201 12.37 -7.06 -2.81
N GLY A 202 11.26 -6.34 -2.63
CA GLY A 202 10.01 -6.57 -3.36
C GLY A 202 10.18 -6.48 -4.88
N MET A 203 10.95 -5.50 -5.36
CA MET A 203 11.24 -5.37 -6.80
C MET A 203 12.07 -6.55 -7.34
N LYS A 204 12.98 -7.11 -6.53
CA LYS A 204 13.71 -8.32 -6.91
C LYS A 204 12.79 -9.55 -6.92
N GLN A 205 11.96 -9.70 -5.88
CA GLN A 205 10.99 -10.79 -5.80
C GLN A 205 10.02 -10.77 -6.98
N GLU A 206 9.52 -9.61 -7.37
CA GLU A 206 8.63 -9.47 -8.53
C GLU A 206 9.31 -9.94 -9.82
N LYS A 207 10.56 -9.54 -10.07
CA LYS A 207 11.33 -10.02 -11.24
C LYS A 207 11.53 -11.54 -11.23
N MET A 208 11.80 -12.13 -10.07
CA MET A 208 11.90 -13.59 -9.93
C MET A 208 10.56 -14.26 -10.25
N MET A 209 9.46 -13.74 -9.71
CA MET A 209 8.12 -14.27 -9.98
C MET A 209 7.74 -14.15 -11.45
N GLN A 210 8.06 -13.06 -12.12
CA GLN A 210 7.85 -12.93 -13.57
C GLN A 210 8.55 -14.05 -14.35
N SER A 211 9.78 -14.45 -13.96
CA SER A 211 10.47 -15.56 -14.58
C SER A 211 9.84 -16.92 -14.29
N ILE A 212 9.28 -17.11 -13.09
CA ILE A 212 8.54 -18.35 -12.74
C ILE A 212 7.21 -18.41 -13.50
N MET A 213 6.45 -17.32 -13.49
CA MET A 213 5.15 -17.24 -14.18
C MET A 213 5.25 -17.38 -15.70
N SER A 214 6.44 -17.13 -16.30
CA SER A 214 6.69 -17.33 -17.73
C SER A 214 6.93 -18.80 -18.10
N ILE A 215 7.01 -19.73 -17.15
CA ILE A 215 7.20 -21.15 -17.41
C ILE A 215 5.94 -21.73 -18.08
N PRO A 216 6.06 -22.46 -19.20
CA PRO A 216 4.91 -23.07 -19.85
C PRO A 216 4.13 -24.01 -18.93
N ASN A 217 2.80 -23.88 -18.92
CA ASN A 217 1.88 -24.68 -18.10
C ASN A 217 2.12 -24.54 -16.58
N ILE A 218 2.62 -23.39 -16.13
CA ILE A 218 2.91 -23.15 -14.70
C ILE A 218 1.69 -23.44 -13.82
N GLU A 219 0.49 -23.18 -14.30
CA GLU A 219 -0.77 -23.45 -13.59
C GLU A 219 -0.99 -24.92 -13.25
N LYS A 220 -0.30 -25.85 -13.95
CA LYS A 220 -0.41 -27.30 -13.71
C LYS A 220 0.75 -27.86 -12.89
N ILE A 221 1.90 -27.18 -12.89
CA ILE A 221 3.15 -27.72 -12.32
C ILE A 221 3.68 -26.90 -11.15
N TRP A 222 3.05 -25.79 -10.78
CA TRP A 222 3.55 -24.86 -9.77
C TRP A 222 3.80 -25.49 -8.39
N GLU A 223 3.08 -26.58 -8.07
CA GLU A 223 3.27 -27.28 -6.80
C GLU A 223 4.48 -28.21 -6.77
N SER A 224 5.13 -28.44 -7.90
CA SER A 224 6.25 -29.40 -8.01
C SER A 224 7.52 -28.94 -7.31
N ASP A 225 8.33 -29.91 -6.88
CA ASP A 225 9.66 -29.67 -6.32
C ASP A 225 10.57 -28.96 -7.33
N GLU A 226 10.37 -29.18 -8.64
CA GLU A 226 11.12 -28.51 -9.69
C GLU A 226 10.96 -26.99 -9.62
N ILE A 227 9.73 -26.51 -9.49
CA ILE A 227 9.46 -25.07 -9.36
C ILE A 227 10.02 -24.52 -8.06
N MET A 228 9.83 -25.23 -6.94
CA MET A 228 10.39 -24.79 -5.65
C MET A 228 11.93 -24.74 -5.68
N ASN A 229 12.58 -25.73 -6.27
CA ASN A 229 14.03 -25.75 -6.45
C ASN A 229 14.51 -24.62 -7.37
N LYS A 230 13.77 -24.32 -8.44
CA LYS A 230 14.07 -23.20 -9.32
C LYS A 230 13.97 -21.87 -8.58
N MET A 231 12.93 -21.65 -7.77
CA MET A 231 12.85 -20.48 -6.91
C MET A 231 14.03 -20.38 -5.94
N CYS A 232 14.42 -21.50 -5.30
CA CYS A 232 15.59 -21.54 -4.45
C CYS A 232 16.91 -21.12 -5.15
N SER A 233 17.03 -21.37 -6.45
CA SER A 233 18.21 -20.97 -7.23
C SER A 233 18.22 -19.50 -7.64
N LEU A 234 17.09 -18.79 -7.52
CA LEU A 234 16.94 -17.38 -7.86
C LEU A 234 17.11 -16.46 -6.64
N VAL A 235 16.92 -16.97 -5.43
CA VAL A 235 17.10 -16.30 -4.14
C VAL A 235 18.54 -16.50 -3.65
#